data_98e8cb4f7cf810ebfba0e83e5d6d935b
#
_entry.id   98e8cb4f7cf810ebfba0e83e5d6d935b
#
_cell.length_a   1.000
_cell.length_b   1.000
_cell.length_c   1.000
_cell.angle_alpha   90.00
_cell.angle_beta   90.00
_cell.angle_gamma   90.00
#
_symmetry.space_group_name_H-M   'P 1'
#
loop_
_entity.id
_entity.type
_entity.pdbx_description
1 polymer ?
#
loop_
_entity_poly.entity_id
_entity_poly.type
_entity_poly.pdbx_seq_one_letter_code
_entity_poly.pdbx_strand_id
1 'polypeptide(L)'
;MTLATLAIIALYAVFIQWVWGWQSVVSLWSSAGWGSAAVALVLLLGTYVLRTWRIYDYFPAETGGRFGTLLRLVQVHNLLNIMLPFRTGEASFPLLMKREFGLGVARSTAALLVMRLFDLHALLAAAGTGLALQTGKLWAWALWLAFLILPAIAFALRGPAFRFAAKILPNKAKKLLDEIKAGLPLDAKAFARAWGATLINWFTKIAVLAWVLGLLGDLSIAASFGGALGGELSSVLPVHAPAGVGTYPAGITAGAVAFGAGTAGLPLEELGQAAVNAHLLVIVSSLVGTALSLLVARPTHHRS
;
A
#
# COMPACT_ATOMS: atom_id res chain seq x y z
N MET A 1 13.32 15.72 3.10
CA MET A 1 13.90 14.46 3.66
C MET A 1 14.85 14.85 4.79
N THR A 2 14.80 14.12 5.89
CA THR A 2 15.72 14.37 7.02
C THR A 2 17.10 13.79 6.68
N LEU A 3 18.18 14.38 7.23
CA LEU A 3 19.54 13.84 7.11
C LEU A 3 19.64 12.38 7.53
N ALA A 4 18.88 11.98 8.56
CA ALA A 4 18.78 10.59 9.02
C ALA A 4 18.23 9.66 7.92
N THR A 5 17.19 10.07 7.19
CA THR A 5 16.62 9.28 6.07
C THR A 5 17.66 9.07 4.97
N LEU A 6 18.38 10.12 4.60
CA LEU A 6 19.45 10.03 3.58
C LEU A 6 20.59 9.11 4.05
N ALA A 7 21.00 9.22 5.31
CA ALA A 7 22.03 8.37 5.89
C ALA A 7 21.61 6.88 5.88
N ILE A 8 20.36 6.57 6.23
CA ILE A 8 19.86 5.20 6.22
C ILE A 8 19.81 4.63 4.80
N ILE A 9 19.38 5.42 3.81
CA ILE A 9 19.37 4.98 2.40
C ILE A 9 20.81 4.75 1.91
N ALA A 10 21.75 5.63 2.25
CA ALA A 10 23.16 5.45 1.90
C ALA A 10 23.76 4.20 2.55
N LEU A 11 23.50 3.99 3.84
CA LEU A 11 23.93 2.77 4.55
C LEU A 11 23.33 1.51 3.94
N TYR A 12 22.07 1.56 3.49
CA TYR A 12 21.45 0.43 2.79
C TYR A 12 22.13 0.15 1.45
N ALA A 13 22.46 1.18 0.69
CA ALA A 13 23.19 1.02 -0.56
C ALA A 13 24.60 0.42 -0.33
N VAL A 14 25.30 0.86 0.71
CA VAL A 14 26.58 0.31 1.12
C VAL A 14 26.44 -1.15 1.61
N PHE A 15 25.40 -1.45 2.38
CA PHE A 15 25.10 -2.81 2.84
C PHE A 15 24.87 -3.77 1.67
N ILE A 16 24.08 -3.38 0.68
CA ILE A 16 23.87 -4.18 -0.54
C ILE A 16 25.19 -4.44 -1.26
N GLN A 17 26.01 -3.40 -1.41
CA GLN A 17 27.34 -3.52 -2.04
C GLN A 17 28.24 -4.48 -1.26
N TRP A 18 28.20 -4.40 0.07
CA TRP A 18 29.08 -5.22 0.93
C TRP A 18 28.65 -6.69 0.98
N VAL A 19 27.34 -6.99 1.02
CA VAL A 19 26.81 -8.36 1.19
C VAL A 19 26.79 -9.13 -0.13
N TRP A 20 26.30 -8.51 -1.20
CA TRP A 20 26.08 -9.19 -2.49
C TRP A 20 26.82 -8.54 -3.67
N GLY A 21 27.13 -7.25 -3.59
CA GLY A 21 27.57 -6.46 -4.72
C GLY A 21 26.42 -6.05 -5.64
N TRP A 22 26.40 -4.79 -6.07
CA TRP A 22 25.37 -4.27 -6.97
C TRP A 22 25.29 -5.02 -8.29
N GLN A 23 26.42 -5.51 -8.79
CA GLN A 23 26.46 -6.30 -10.03
C GLN A 23 25.64 -7.58 -9.90
N SER A 24 25.77 -8.31 -8.78
CA SER A 24 25.00 -9.53 -8.50
C SER A 24 23.50 -9.23 -8.40
N VAL A 25 23.12 -8.18 -7.67
CA VAL A 25 21.73 -7.77 -7.52
C VAL A 25 21.09 -7.39 -8.87
N VAL A 26 21.80 -6.62 -9.69
CA VAL A 26 21.28 -6.17 -11.00
C VAL A 26 21.29 -7.30 -12.03
N SER A 27 22.22 -8.25 -11.96
CA SER A 27 22.32 -9.38 -12.91
C SER A 27 21.10 -10.30 -12.89
N LEU A 28 20.37 -10.40 -11.76
CA LEU A 28 19.12 -11.14 -11.68
C LEU A 28 18.07 -10.63 -12.70
N TRP A 29 18.04 -9.32 -12.95
CA TRP A 29 17.14 -8.76 -13.96
C TRP A 29 17.57 -9.07 -15.39
N SER A 30 18.88 -9.23 -15.65
CA SER A 30 19.35 -9.67 -16.98
C SER A 30 18.95 -11.11 -17.25
N SER A 31 18.97 -11.97 -16.23
CA SER A 31 18.53 -13.37 -16.32
C SER A 31 17.00 -13.47 -16.50
N ALA A 32 16.23 -12.70 -15.73
CA ALA A 32 14.77 -12.64 -15.82
C ALA A 32 14.27 -11.89 -17.08
N GLY A 33 15.15 -11.15 -17.75
CA GLY A 33 14.85 -10.28 -18.89
C GLY A 33 14.37 -8.88 -18.48
N TRP A 34 15.00 -7.85 -19.00
CA TRP A 34 14.63 -6.45 -18.73
C TRP A 34 13.20 -6.10 -19.13
N GLY A 35 12.62 -6.86 -20.07
CA GLY A 35 11.21 -6.75 -20.44
C GLY A 35 10.28 -7.05 -19.25
N SER A 36 10.62 -8.05 -18.43
CA SER A 36 9.86 -8.38 -17.22
C SER A 36 9.91 -7.26 -16.19
N ALA A 37 11.08 -6.62 -16.01
CA ALA A 37 11.23 -5.44 -15.14
C ALA A 37 10.35 -4.28 -15.62
N ALA A 38 10.35 -4.00 -16.93
CA ALA A 38 9.53 -2.95 -17.53
C ALA A 38 8.03 -3.22 -17.35
N VAL A 39 7.57 -4.45 -17.59
CA VAL A 39 6.17 -4.84 -17.39
C VAL A 39 5.78 -4.70 -15.91
N ALA A 40 6.61 -5.20 -14.99
CA ALA A 40 6.35 -5.07 -13.55
C ALA A 40 6.24 -3.60 -13.13
N LEU A 41 7.16 -2.75 -13.61
CA LEU A 41 7.13 -1.31 -13.36
C LEU A 41 5.84 -0.67 -13.87
N VAL A 42 5.41 -0.95 -15.11
CA VAL A 42 4.18 -0.41 -15.70
C VAL A 42 2.95 -0.85 -14.89
N LEU A 43 2.88 -2.11 -14.50
CA LEU A 43 1.77 -2.62 -13.69
C LEU A 43 1.73 -1.97 -12.30
N LEU A 44 2.88 -1.77 -11.64
CA LEU A 44 2.96 -1.04 -10.37
C LEU A 44 2.53 0.42 -10.52
N LEU A 45 2.95 1.10 -11.61
CA LEU A 45 2.47 2.45 -11.92
C LEU A 45 0.95 2.48 -12.12
N GLY A 46 0.39 1.46 -12.76
CA GLY A 46 -1.07 1.27 -12.89
C GLY A 46 -1.78 1.21 -11.53
N THR A 47 -1.18 0.56 -10.52
CA THR A 47 -1.75 0.52 -9.16
C THR A 47 -1.83 1.92 -8.52
N TYR A 48 -0.90 2.82 -8.84
CA TYR A 48 -0.96 4.20 -8.35
C TYR A 48 -2.08 5.01 -9.00
N VAL A 49 -2.35 4.77 -10.29
CA VAL A 49 -3.49 5.38 -10.99
C VAL A 49 -4.80 4.89 -10.37
N LEU A 50 -4.92 3.58 -10.12
CA LEU A 50 -6.09 2.98 -9.47
C LEU A 50 -6.30 3.52 -8.03
N ARG A 51 -5.22 3.67 -7.26
CA ARG A 51 -5.26 4.30 -5.93
C ARG A 51 -5.74 5.75 -6.00
N THR A 52 -5.27 6.51 -6.99
CA THR A 52 -5.72 7.89 -7.21
C THR A 52 -7.18 7.93 -7.61
N TRP A 53 -7.61 7.04 -8.50
CA TRP A 53 -9.00 6.94 -8.90
C TRP A 53 -9.92 6.63 -7.72
N ARG A 54 -9.52 5.76 -6.79
CA ARG A 54 -10.26 5.48 -5.55
C ARG A 54 -10.50 6.75 -4.73
N ILE A 55 -9.49 7.62 -4.60
CA ILE A 55 -9.61 8.89 -3.88
C ILE A 55 -10.47 9.88 -4.66
N TYR A 56 -10.34 9.91 -5.98
CA TYR A 56 -11.15 10.73 -6.87
C TYR A 56 -12.65 10.40 -6.74
N ASP A 57 -12.99 9.11 -6.72
CA ASP A 57 -14.36 8.62 -6.50
C ASP A 57 -14.87 8.91 -5.07
N TYR A 58 -13.95 9.03 -4.11
CA TYR A 58 -14.29 9.34 -2.72
C TYR A 58 -14.68 10.81 -2.50
N PHE A 59 -14.10 11.72 -3.27
CA PHE A 59 -14.28 13.17 -3.16
C PHE A 59 -14.63 13.81 -4.51
N PRO A 60 -15.70 13.36 -5.18
CA PRO A 60 -16.00 13.78 -6.55
C PRO A 60 -16.32 15.29 -6.66
N ALA A 61 -16.91 15.88 -5.63
CA ALA A 61 -17.26 17.31 -5.61
C ALA A 61 -16.01 18.20 -5.56
N GLU A 62 -15.01 17.82 -4.79
CA GLU A 62 -13.81 18.62 -4.55
C GLU A 62 -12.70 18.35 -5.59
N THR A 63 -12.61 17.13 -6.09
CA THR A 63 -11.55 16.71 -7.01
C THR A 63 -11.97 16.69 -8.47
N GLY A 64 -13.26 16.89 -8.77
CA GLY A 64 -13.83 16.80 -10.11
C GLY A 64 -13.06 17.64 -11.14
N GLY A 65 -12.73 17.03 -12.29
CA GLY A 65 -11.96 17.67 -13.36
C GLY A 65 -10.45 17.88 -13.07
N ARG A 66 -9.97 17.53 -11.87
CA ARG A 66 -8.59 17.80 -11.42
C ARG A 66 -7.80 16.52 -11.10
N PHE A 67 -8.04 15.44 -11.88
CA PHE A 67 -7.41 14.14 -11.65
C PHE A 67 -5.86 14.21 -11.67
N GLY A 68 -5.25 14.96 -12.57
CA GLY A 68 -3.79 15.13 -12.64
C GLY A 68 -3.21 15.78 -11.37
N THR A 69 -3.89 16.78 -10.81
CA THR A 69 -3.50 17.40 -9.54
C THR A 69 -3.60 16.40 -8.39
N LEU A 70 -4.68 15.60 -8.37
CA LEU A 70 -4.86 14.57 -7.37
C LEU A 70 -3.81 13.45 -7.50
N LEU A 71 -3.49 13.03 -8.73
CA LEU A 71 -2.44 12.04 -9.00
C LEU A 71 -1.09 12.51 -8.44
N ARG A 72 -0.71 13.75 -8.72
CA ARG A 72 0.51 14.34 -8.14
C ARG A 72 0.49 14.32 -6.62
N LEU A 73 -0.61 14.74 -6.01
CA LEU A 73 -0.77 14.76 -4.55
C LEU A 73 -0.62 13.34 -3.96
N VAL A 74 -1.30 12.37 -4.55
CA VAL A 74 -1.27 10.97 -4.09
C VAL A 74 0.12 10.38 -4.22
N GLN A 75 0.84 10.69 -5.31
CA GLN A 75 2.20 10.21 -5.52
C GLN A 75 3.20 10.84 -4.54
N VAL A 76 3.10 12.15 -4.31
CA VAL A 76 3.93 12.83 -3.30
C VAL A 76 3.65 12.26 -1.90
N HIS A 77 2.37 12.08 -1.54
CA HIS A 77 2.00 11.43 -0.28
C HIS A 77 2.58 10.01 -0.17
N ASN A 78 2.45 9.20 -1.22
CA ASN A 78 2.97 7.84 -1.26
C ASN A 78 4.50 7.82 -1.08
N LEU A 79 5.22 8.69 -1.78
CA LEU A 79 6.68 8.81 -1.66
C LEU A 79 7.09 9.22 -0.24
N LEU A 80 6.42 10.21 0.34
CA LEU A 80 6.68 10.65 1.72
C LEU A 80 6.41 9.52 2.72
N ASN A 81 5.35 8.73 2.49
CA ASN A 81 4.99 7.63 3.37
C ASN A 81 6.00 6.46 3.30
N ILE A 82 6.61 6.24 2.13
CA ILE A 82 7.69 5.25 1.98
C ILE A 82 8.99 5.79 2.60
N MET A 83 9.35 7.04 2.34
CA MET A 83 10.66 7.57 2.71
C MET A 83 10.78 7.97 4.19
N LEU A 84 9.67 8.35 4.84
CA LEU A 84 9.71 8.79 6.24
C LEU A 84 9.50 7.63 7.21
N PRO A 85 10.21 7.64 8.36
CA PRO A 85 10.09 6.58 9.35
C PRO A 85 8.72 6.59 10.04
N PHE A 86 8.34 5.45 10.60
CA PHE A 86 7.14 5.29 11.43
C PHE A 86 5.86 5.81 10.77
N ARG A 87 5.80 5.78 9.42
CA ARG A 87 4.66 6.26 8.62
C ARG A 87 4.27 7.72 8.91
N THR A 88 5.20 8.54 9.37
CA THR A 88 4.93 9.98 9.60
C THR A 88 4.49 10.71 8.33
N GLY A 89 4.79 10.15 7.15
CA GLY A 89 4.28 10.61 5.86
C GLY A 89 2.74 10.59 5.73
N GLU A 90 2.02 9.81 6.54
CA GLU A 90 0.55 9.76 6.52
C GLU A 90 -0.09 11.14 6.78
N ALA A 91 0.55 11.96 7.63
CA ALA A 91 0.07 13.32 7.91
C ALA A 91 0.10 14.24 6.67
N SER A 92 0.89 13.90 5.65
CA SER A 92 0.96 14.70 4.42
C SER A 92 -0.36 14.68 3.63
N PHE A 93 -1.12 13.59 3.66
CA PHE A 93 -2.37 13.47 2.88
C PHE A 93 -3.41 14.52 3.27
N PRO A 94 -3.86 14.63 4.52
CA PRO A 94 -4.84 15.63 4.90
C PRO A 94 -4.35 17.07 4.71
N LEU A 95 -3.06 17.32 4.89
CA LEU A 95 -2.47 18.64 4.68
C LEU A 95 -2.47 19.04 3.20
N LEU A 96 -2.09 18.11 2.32
CA LEU A 96 -2.11 18.33 0.87
C LEU A 96 -3.54 18.45 0.34
N MET A 97 -4.49 17.62 0.83
CA MET A 97 -5.90 17.72 0.45
C MET A 97 -6.51 19.05 0.88
N LYS A 98 -6.17 19.56 2.06
CA LYS A 98 -6.59 20.89 2.50
C LYS A 98 -6.02 21.99 1.60
N ARG A 99 -4.73 21.91 1.28
CA ARG A 99 -4.04 22.94 0.48
C ARG A 99 -4.53 22.99 -0.97
N GLU A 100 -4.68 21.82 -1.61
CA GLU A 100 -4.97 21.74 -3.04
C GLU A 100 -6.47 21.74 -3.36
N PHE A 101 -7.29 21.22 -2.45
CA PHE A 101 -8.73 21.00 -2.69
C PHE A 101 -9.64 21.64 -1.65
N GLY A 102 -9.09 22.30 -0.63
CA GLY A 102 -9.88 22.95 0.43
C GLY A 102 -10.57 21.97 1.40
N LEU A 103 -10.26 20.67 1.33
CA LEU A 103 -10.88 19.65 2.18
C LEU A 103 -10.48 19.84 3.65
N GLY A 104 -11.45 19.74 4.55
CA GLY A 104 -11.21 19.77 6.00
C GLY A 104 -10.25 18.65 6.43
N VAL A 105 -9.30 19.00 7.33
CA VAL A 105 -8.28 18.04 7.80
C VAL A 105 -8.93 16.83 8.47
N ALA A 106 -9.94 17.05 9.32
CA ALA A 106 -10.63 15.94 10.00
C ALA A 106 -11.34 15.01 9.02
N ARG A 107 -12.03 15.57 8.01
CA ARG A 107 -12.73 14.80 6.97
C ARG A 107 -11.76 13.97 6.12
N SER A 108 -10.66 14.57 5.66
CA SER A 108 -9.66 13.86 4.87
C SER A 108 -8.87 12.83 5.68
N THR A 109 -8.61 13.10 6.97
CA THR A 109 -8.00 12.11 7.89
C THR A 109 -8.94 10.92 8.11
N ALA A 110 -10.23 11.16 8.35
CA ALA A 110 -11.20 10.08 8.52
C ALA A 110 -11.29 9.19 7.28
N ALA A 111 -11.34 9.79 6.08
CA ALA A 111 -11.32 9.05 4.83
C ALA A 111 -10.02 8.23 4.66
N LEU A 112 -8.86 8.82 4.97
CA LEU A 112 -7.58 8.12 4.93
C LEU A 112 -7.58 6.90 5.86
N LEU A 113 -8.05 7.06 7.10
CA LEU A 113 -8.13 5.96 8.07
C LEU A 113 -9.04 4.82 7.58
N VAL A 114 -10.20 5.15 7.01
CA VAL A 114 -11.09 4.13 6.41
C VAL A 114 -10.40 3.41 5.26
N MET A 115 -9.72 4.14 4.37
CA MET A 115 -8.94 3.52 3.29
C MET A 115 -7.82 2.62 3.83
N ARG A 116 -7.15 2.99 4.93
CA ARG A 116 -6.13 2.15 5.58
C ARG A 116 -6.72 0.90 6.23
N LEU A 117 -7.91 1.01 6.81
CA LEU A 117 -8.62 -0.17 7.32
C LEU A 117 -9.02 -1.13 6.18
N PHE A 118 -9.46 -0.60 5.04
CA PHE A 118 -9.70 -1.43 3.86
C PHE A 118 -8.43 -2.06 3.31
N ASP A 119 -7.32 -1.30 3.25
CA ASP A 119 -6.02 -1.79 2.83
C ASP A 119 -5.55 -2.96 3.73
N LEU A 120 -5.59 -2.77 5.05
CA LEU A 120 -5.23 -3.80 6.03
C LEU A 120 -6.15 -5.03 5.92
N HIS A 121 -7.46 -4.81 5.83
CA HIS A 121 -8.43 -5.87 5.67
C HIS A 121 -8.17 -6.69 4.39
N ALA A 122 -7.89 -6.05 3.26
CA ALA A 122 -7.60 -6.73 1.99
C ALA A 122 -6.33 -7.60 2.10
N LEU A 123 -5.27 -7.09 2.74
CA LEU A 123 -4.04 -7.84 2.97
C LEU A 123 -4.26 -9.04 3.92
N LEU A 124 -4.99 -8.84 5.02
CA LEU A 124 -5.32 -9.93 5.95
C LEU A 124 -6.26 -10.95 5.32
N ALA A 125 -7.20 -10.52 4.46
CA ALA A 125 -8.04 -11.42 3.69
C ALA A 125 -7.22 -12.27 2.71
N ALA A 126 -6.21 -11.67 2.04
CA ALA A 126 -5.27 -12.40 1.20
C ALA A 126 -4.46 -13.42 2.03
N ALA A 127 -3.97 -13.04 3.21
CA ALA A 127 -3.28 -13.95 4.13
C ALA A 127 -4.19 -15.12 4.55
N GLY A 128 -5.43 -14.80 4.94
CA GLY A 128 -6.44 -15.78 5.29
C GLY A 128 -6.76 -16.75 4.15
N THR A 129 -6.77 -16.28 2.90
CA THR A 129 -6.91 -17.15 1.71
C THR A 129 -5.79 -18.19 1.66
N GLY A 130 -4.54 -17.74 1.80
CA GLY A 130 -3.39 -18.65 1.81
C GLY A 130 -3.45 -19.68 2.93
N LEU A 131 -3.80 -19.25 4.16
CA LEU A 131 -3.96 -20.14 5.31
C LEU A 131 -5.11 -21.14 5.12
N ALA A 132 -6.25 -20.70 4.58
CA ALA A 132 -7.39 -21.57 4.30
C ALA A 132 -7.05 -22.65 3.26
N LEU A 133 -6.30 -22.28 2.21
CA LEU A 133 -5.79 -23.22 1.20
C LEU A 133 -4.82 -24.24 1.82
N GLN A 134 -3.87 -23.79 2.66
CA GLN A 134 -2.93 -24.69 3.32
C GLN A 134 -3.60 -25.68 4.27
N THR A 135 -4.60 -25.23 5.03
CA THR A 135 -5.32 -26.12 5.97
C THR A 135 -6.27 -27.08 5.26
N GLY A 136 -6.86 -26.67 4.13
CA GLY A 136 -7.87 -27.44 3.40
C GLY A 136 -9.18 -27.72 4.15
N LYS A 137 -9.34 -27.15 5.37
CA LYS A 137 -10.46 -27.45 6.26
C LYS A 137 -11.62 -26.48 6.10
N LEU A 138 -12.85 -26.98 6.12
CA LEU A 138 -14.07 -26.17 5.96
C LEU A 138 -14.18 -25.04 7.00
N TRP A 139 -13.80 -25.29 8.26
CA TRP A 139 -13.85 -24.27 9.30
C TRP A 139 -12.95 -23.07 9.00
N ALA A 140 -11.78 -23.29 8.33
CA ALA A 140 -10.88 -22.20 7.96
C ALA A 140 -11.52 -21.29 6.90
N TRP A 141 -12.23 -21.88 5.93
CA TRP A 141 -13.00 -21.13 4.94
C TRP A 141 -14.17 -20.38 5.57
N ALA A 142 -14.85 -20.99 6.55
CA ALA A 142 -15.93 -20.32 7.28
C ALA A 142 -15.43 -19.10 8.06
N LEU A 143 -14.30 -19.23 8.76
CA LEU A 143 -13.66 -18.11 9.47
C LEU A 143 -13.18 -17.03 8.50
N TRP A 144 -12.59 -17.42 7.37
CA TRP A 144 -12.16 -16.49 6.34
C TRP A 144 -13.34 -15.71 5.75
N LEU A 145 -14.45 -16.40 5.44
CA LEU A 145 -15.67 -15.75 4.94
C LEU A 145 -16.26 -14.79 5.99
N ALA A 146 -16.32 -15.21 7.25
CA ALA A 146 -16.76 -14.34 8.34
C ALA A 146 -15.86 -13.08 8.44
N PHE A 147 -14.55 -13.23 8.32
CA PHE A 147 -13.63 -12.11 8.28
C PHE A 147 -13.87 -11.21 7.06
N LEU A 148 -14.06 -11.80 5.87
CA LEU A 148 -14.25 -11.07 4.62
C LEU A 148 -15.46 -10.12 4.66
N ILE A 149 -16.53 -10.48 5.35
CA ILE A 149 -17.76 -9.66 5.44
C ILE A 149 -17.69 -8.57 6.52
N LEU A 150 -16.66 -8.53 7.39
CA LEU A 150 -16.56 -7.56 8.49
C LEU A 150 -16.70 -6.10 8.03
N PRO A 151 -16.09 -5.62 6.92
CA PRO A 151 -16.28 -4.24 6.48
C PRO A 151 -17.74 -3.91 6.13
N ALA A 152 -18.48 -4.86 5.55
CA ALA A 152 -19.89 -4.68 5.24
C ALA A 152 -20.74 -4.58 6.51
N ILE A 153 -20.45 -5.41 7.54
CA ILE A 153 -21.08 -5.31 8.85
C ILE A 153 -20.78 -3.97 9.52
N ALA A 154 -19.51 -3.57 9.54
CA ALA A 154 -19.10 -2.28 10.10
C ALA A 154 -19.79 -1.10 9.39
N PHE A 155 -19.91 -1.17 8.06
CA PHE A 155 -20.62 -0.17 7.28
C PHE A 155 -22.13 -0.15 7.61
N ALA A 156 -22.78 -1.29 7.75
CA ALA A 156 -24.19 -1.40 8.13
C ALA A 156 -24.45 -0.82 9.54
N LEU A 157 -23.53 -1.05 10.48
CA LEU A 157 -23.63 -0.57 11.87
C LEU A 157 -23.19 0.88 12.07
N ARG A 158 -22.65 1.55 11.05
CA ARG A 158 -22.14 2.93 11.20
C ARG A 158 -23.18 3.92 11.70
N GLY A 159 -24.44 3.81 11.21
CA GLY A 159 -25.53 4.70 11.62
C GLY A 159 -25.86 4.61 13.12
N PRO A 160 -26.16 3.44 13.65
CA PRO A 160 -26.31 3.22 15.10
C PRO A 160 -25.09 3.70 15.90
N ALA A 161 -23.85 3.39 15.46
CA ALA A 161 -22.63 3.78 16.13
C ALA A 161 -22.50 5.31 16.22
N PHE A 162 -22.76 6.05 15.14
CA PHE A 162 -22.73 7.52 15.15
C PHE A 162 -23.83 8.12 16.04
N ARG A 163 -25.04 7.55 16.04
CA ARG A 163 -26.11 7.99 16.95
C ARG A 163 -25.73 7.78 18.41
N PHE A 164 -25.14 6.66 18.75
CA PHE A 164 -24.64 6.39 20.09
C PHE A 164 -23.53 7.37 20.48
N ALA A 165 -22.52 7.56 19.63
CA ALA A 165 -21.44 8.51 19.84
C ALA A 165 -21.96 9.95 20.07
N ALA A 166 -22.94 10.39 19.27
CA ALA A 166 -23.55 11.72 19.40
C ALA A 166 -24.29 11.93 20.75
N LYS A 167 -24.75 10.85 21.40
CA LYS A 167 -25.41 10.92 22.73
C LYS A 167 -24.41 11.11 23.86
N ILE A 168 -23.22 10.54 23.76
CA ILE A 168 -22.22 10.54 24.85
C ILE A 168 -21.17 11.66 24.71
N LEU A 169 -20.98 12.18 23.47
CA LEU A 169 -19.98 13.21 23.22
C LEU A 169 -20.48 14.60 23.58
N PRO A 170 -19.59 15.47 24.15
CA PRO A 170 -19.92 16.85 24.43
C PRO A 170 -20.18 17.63 23.13
N ASN A 171 -20.98 18.70 23.21
CA ASN A 171 -21.40 19.48 22.02
C ASN A 171 -20.21 20.00 21.19
N LYS A 172 -19.09 20.34 21.82
CA LYS A 172 -17.86 20.76 21.13
C LYS A 172 -17.27 19.70 20.20
N ALA A 173 -17.48 18.41 20.52
CA ALA A 173 -16.98 17.28 19.73
C ALA A 173 -17.95 16.86 18.61
N LYS A 174 -19.21 17.33 18.63
CA LYS A 174 -20.21 16.96 17.60
C LYS A 174 -19.80 17.42 16.22
N LYS A 175 -19.26 18.64 16.09
CA LYS A 175 -18.75 19.13 14.80
C LYS A 175 -17.66 18.22 14.21
N LEU A 176 -16.74 17.77 15.07
CA LEU A 176 -15.69 16.82 14.66
C LEU A 176 -16.31 15.46 14.24
N LEU A 177 -17.33 14.99 14.98
CA LEU A 177 -18.05 13.77 14.64
C LEU A 177 -18.72 13.87 13.25
N ASP A 178 -19.32 15.01 12.92
CA ASP A 178 -19.94 15.25 11.62
C ASP A 178 -18.90 15.30 10.49
N GLU A 179 -17.74 15.90 10.71
CA GLU A 179 -16.63 15.87 9.76
C GLU A 179 -16.11 14.44 9.52
N ILE A 180 -15.97 13.65 10.60
CA ILE A 180 -15.58 12.23 10.50
C ILE A 180 -16.61 11.46 9.69
N LYS A 181 -17.90 11.65 9.99
CA LYS A 181 -19.00 11.02 9.26
C LYS A 181 -19.00 11.39 7.78
N ALA A 182 -18.71 12.66 7.44
CA ALA A 182 -18.58 13.14 6.06
C ALA A 182 -17.34 12.55 5.33
N GLY A 183 -16.36 12.01 6.07
CA GLY A 183 -15.21 11.31 5.53
C GLY A 183 -15.44 9.81 5.25
N LEU A 184 -16.63 9.25 5.54
CA LEU A 184 -16.98 7.86 5.23
C LEU A 184 -17.74 7.73 3.91
N PRO A 185 -17.78 6.50 3.30
CA PRO A 185 -18.64 6.25 2.14
C PRO A 185 -20.10 6.61 2.43
N LEU A 186 -20.71 7.38 1.57
CA LEU A 186 -22.06 7.94 1.79
C LEU A 186 -23.14 6.85 1.78
N ASP A 187 -23.04 5.92 0.84
CA ASP A 187 -24.03 4.86 0.60
C ASP A 187 -23.36 3.51 0.31
N ALA A 188 -24.17 2.48 0.15
CA ALA A 188 -23.68 1.12 -0.12
C ALA A 188 -22.94 1.02 -1.46
N LYS A 189 -23.30 1.82 -2.46
CA LYS A 189 -22.65 1.85 -3.77
C LYS A 189 -21.25 2.47 -3.66
N ALA A 190 -21.12 3.60 -2.95
CA ALA A 190 -19.83 4.23 -2.68
C ALA A 190 -18.92 3.31 -1.84
N PHE A 191 -19.49 2.64 -0.83
CA PHE A 191 -18.77 1.62 -0.04
C PHE A 191 -18.26 0.48 -0.93
N ALA A 192 -19.13 -0.11 -1.75
CA ALA A 192 -18.77 -1.22 -2.63
C ALA A 192 -17.68 -0.82 -3.64
N ARG A 193 -17.76 0.39 -4.23
CA ARG A 193 -16.72 0.90 -5.12
C ARG A 193 -15.38 1.10 -4.40
N ALA A 194 -15.39 1.72 -3.22
CA ALA A 194 -14.18 1.97 -2.44
C ALA A 194 -13.51 0.65 -2.00
N TRP A 195 -14.30 -0.30 -1.51
CA TRP A 195 -13.82 -1.61 -1.08
C TRP A 195 -13.36 -2.46 -2.27
N GLY A 196 -14.16 -2.54 -3.34
CA GLY A 196 -13.82 -3.26 -4.57
C GLY A 196 -12.53 -2.73 -5.22
N ALA A 197 -12.38 -1.40 -5.33
CA ALA A 197 -11.16 -0.78 -5.84
C ALA A 197 -9.94 -1.11 -4.96
N THR A 198 -10.13 -1.22 -3.64
CA THR A 198 -9.07 -1.64 -2.72
C THR A 198 -8.65 -3.09 -2.98
N LEU A 199 -9.60 -4.01 -3.12
CA LEU A 199 -9.32 -5.41 -3.42
C LEU A 199 -8.56 -5.56 -4.75
N ILE A 200 -9.03 -4.88 -5.81
CA ILE A 200 -8.37 -4.90 -7.13
C ILE A 200 -6.94 -4.35 -7.03
N ASN A 201 -6.75 -3.22 -6.34
CA ASN A 201 -5.43 -2.63 -6.17
C ASN A 201 -4.45 -3.58 -5.48
N TRP A 202 -4.87 -4.20 -4.37
CA TRP A 202 -4.01 -5.12 -3.61
C TRP A 202 -3.78 -6.43 -4.33
N PHE A 203 -4.83 -7.00 -4.97
CA PHE A 203 -4.68 -8.19 -5.80
C PHE A 203 -3.64 -7.97 -6.91
N THR A 204 -3.77 -6.88 -7.66
CA THR A 204 -2.82 -6.54 -8.73
C THR A 204 -1.40 -6.39 -8.18
N LYS A 205 -1.23 -5.64 -7.08
CA LYS A 205 0.09 -5.38 -6.50
C LYS A 205 0.75 -6.66 -5.99
N ILE A 206 0.02 -7.50 -5.24
CA ILE A 206 0.52 -8.78 -4.73
C ILE A 206 0.85 -9.72 -5.90
N ALA A 207 -0.01 -9.80 -6.93
CA ALA A 207 0.24 -10.65 -8.08
C ALA A 207 1.51 -10.25 -8.84
N VAL A 208 1.73 -8.95 -9.06
CA VAL A 208 2.94 -8.43 -9.71
C VAL A 208 4.18 -8.75 -8.88
N LEU A 209 4.16 -8.50 -7.58
CA LEU A 209 5.30 -8.77 -6.72
C LEU A 209 5.57 -10.27 -6.56
N ALA A 210 4.52 -11.11 -6.47
CA ALA A 210 4.66 -12.55 -6.44
C ALA A 210 5.28 -13.07 -7.75
N TRP A 211 4.82 -12.57 -8.90
CA TRP A 211 5.42 -12.89 -10.19
C TRP A 211 6.89 -12.51 -10.25
N VAL A 212 7.26 -11.30 -9.81
CA VAL A 212 8.66 -10.84 -9.74
C VAL A 212 9.50 -11.74 -8.83
N LEU A 213 9.00 -12.08 -7.64
CA LEU A 213 9.70 -12.96 -6.70
C LEU A 213 9.90 -14.37 -7.28
N GLY A 214 8.89 -14.91 -7.99
CA GLY A 214 9.01 -16.19 -8.68
C GLY A 214 10.07 -16.16 -9.77
N LEU A 215 10.17 -15.06 -10.55
CA LEU A 215 11.18 -14.92 -11.60
C LEU A 215 12.60 -14.73 -11.07
N LEU A 216 12.77 -13.98 -9.98
CA LEU A 216 14.11 -13.61 -9.48
C LEU A 216 14.68 -14.62 -8.49
N GLY A 217 13.82 -15.35 -7.79
CA GLY A 217 14.23 -16.28 -6.73
C GLY A 217 13.88 -17.74 -7.00
N ASP A 218 13.38 -18.07 -8.20
CA ASP A 218 12.88 -19.43 -8.53
C ASP A 218 11.93 -19.99 -7.46
N LEU A 219 11.08 -19.12 -6.90
CA LEU A 219 10.17 -19.44 -5.82
C LEU A 219 8.90 -20.15 -6.36
N SER A 220 8.40 -21.10 -5.58
CA SER A 220 7.07 -21.65 -5.83
C SER A 220 5.99 -20.54 -5.77
N ILE A 221 4.84 -20.76 -6.42
CA ILE A 221 3.72 -19.81 -6.40
C ILE A 221 3.31 -19.45 -4.96
N ALA A 222 3.27 -20.44 -4.06
CA ALA A 222 2.90 -20.21 -2.66
C ALA A 222 3.93 -19.34 -1.94
N ALA A 223 5.22 -19.64 -2.08
CA ALA A 223 6.31 -18.87 -1.48
C ALA A 223 6.38 -17.44 -2.04
N SER A 224 6.21 -17.28 -3.36
CA SER A 224 6.16 -15.98 -4.03
C SER A 224 4.98 -15.12 -3.54
N PHE A 225 3.80 -15.72 -3.41
CA PHE A 225 2.61 -15.07 -2.84
C PHE A 225 2.85 -14.66 -1.39
N GLY A 226 3.36 -15.59 -0.56
CA GLY A 226 3.68 -15.33 0.83
C GLY A 226 4.72 -14.22 0.99
N GLY A 227 5.74 -14.22 0.15
CA GLY A 227 6.77 -13.16 0.12
C GLY A 227 6.18 -11.80 -0.24
N ALA A 228 5.40 -11.71 -1.32
CA ALA A 228 4.74 -10.47 -1.72
C ALA A 228 3.83 -9.93 -0.61
N LEU A 229 3.04 -10.82 0.00
CA LEU A 229 2.15 -10.47 1.10
C LEU A 229 2.92 -10.00 2.34
N GLY A 230 3.99 -10.70 2.72
CA GLY A 230 4.82 -10.34 3.87
C GLY A 230 5.49 -8.98 3.71
N GLY A 231 6.01 -8.68 2.52
CA GLY A 231 6.54 -7.35 2.19
C GLY A 231 5.49 -6.25 2.34
N GLU A 232 4.29 -6.44 1.79
CA GLU A 232 3.22 -5.45 1.88
C GLU A 232 2.66 -5.31 3.30
N LEU A 233 2.50 -6.40 4.05
CA LEU A 233 2.11 -6.33 5.46
C LEU A 233 3.13 -5.55 6.29
N SER A 234 4.44 -5.78 6.07
CA SER A 234 5.48 -5.02 6.76
C SER A 234 5.41 -3.52 6.47
N SER A 235 4.96 -3.14 5.26
CA SER A 235 4.80 -1.73 4.87
C SER A 235 3.59 -1.05 5.52
N VAL A 236 2.56 -1.82 5.93
CA VAL A 236 1.33 -1.29 6.56
C VAL A 236 1.48 -1.15 8.07
N LEU A 237 2.41 -1.88 8.69
CA LEU A 237 2.66 -1.81 10.13
C LEU A 237 3.25 -0.46 10.53
N PRO A 238 2.95 0.02 11.76
CA PRO A 238 3.47 1.29 12.27
C PRO A 238 4.99 1.30 12.47
N VAL A 239 5.59 0.13 12.64
CA VAL A 239 7.05 -0.04 12.75
C VAL A 239 7.61 -0.24 11.35
N HIS A 240 7.98 0.86 10.71
CA HIS A 240 8.51 0.87 9.35
C HIS A 240 9.80 1.72 9.31
N ALA A 241 10.89 1.11 8.87
CA ALA A 241 12.14 1.82 8.68
C ALA A 241 12.04 2.83 7.53
N PRO A 242 12.82 3.92 7.53
CA PRO A 242 12.91 4.82 6.40
C PRO A 242 13.15 4.07 5.09
N ALA A 243 12.41 4.39 4.05
CA ALA A 243 12.42 3.70 2.76
C ALA A 243 12.13 2.18 2.84
N GLY A 244 11.64 1.64 3.96
CA GLY A 244 11.44 0.21 4.15
C GLY A 244 12.73 -0.60 4.31
N VAL A 245 13.87 0.07 4.50
CA VAL A 245 15.19 -0.56 4.58
C VAL A 245 15.21 -1.66 5.64
N GLY A 246 15.59 -2.84 5.24
CA GLY A 246 15.61 -4.04 6.10
C GLY A 246 14.21 -4.58 6.42
N THR A 247 13.23 -3.75 6.77
CA THR A 247 11.90 -4.20 7.19
C THR A 247 11.09 -4.80 6.04
N TYR A 248 11.15 -4.21 4.86
CA TYR A 248 10.41 -4.71 3.70
C TYR A 248 11.01 -6.02 3.15
N PRO A 249 12.34 -6.14 2.89
CA PRO A 249 12.96 -7.41 2.51
C PRO A 249 12.80 -8.49 3.57
N ALA A 250 12.91 -8.15 4.87
CA ALA A 250 12.66 -9.11 5.95
C ALA A 250 11.22 -9.61 5.94
N GLY A 251 10.24 -8.74 5.69
CA GLY A 251 8.84 -9.10 5.52
C GLY A 251 8.65 -10.06 4.34
N ILE A 252 9.29 -9.81 3.19
CA ILE A 252 9.27 -10.72 2.04
C ILE A 252 9.84 -12.09 2.42
N THR A 253 11.02 -12.11 3.01
CA THR A 253 11.69 -13.36 3.40
C THR A 253 10.84 -14.16 4.39
N ALA A 254 10.33 -13.51 5.44
CA ALA A 254 9.48 -14.15 6.43
C ALA A 254 8.19 -14.72 5.81
N GLY A 255 7.54 -13.95 4.94
CA GLY A 255 6.34 -14.39 4.24
C GLY A 255 6.60 -15.55 3.29
N ALA A 256 7.70 -15.53 2.52
CA ALA A 256 8.07 -16.62 1.63
C ALA A 256 8.36 -17.91 2.41
N VAL A 257 9.09 -17.81 3.53
CA VAL A 257 9.37 -18.95 4.41
C VAL A 257 8.09 -19.52 5.03
N ALA A 258 7.20 -18.67 5.51
CA ALA A 258 5.92 -19.09 6.08
C ALA A 258 5.03 -19.84 5.05
N PHE A 259 5.21 -19.57 3.76
CA PHE A 259 4.48 -20.20 2.64
C PHE A 259 5.33 -21.24 1.87
N GLY A 260 6.36 -21.79 2.50
CA GLY A 260 7.04 -22.99 2.06
C GLY A 260 8.43 -22.83 1.43
N ALA A 261 9.00 -21.62 1.33
CA ALA A 261 10.37 -21.44 0.82
C ALA A 261 11.40 -22.17 1.68
N GLY A 262 11.22 -22.22 3.01
CA GLY A 262 12.14 -22.91 3.91
C GLY A 262 12.17 -24.43 3.75
N THR A 263 11.11 -25.06 3.27
CA THR A 263 11.03 -26.51 3.03
C THR A 263 11.58 -26.93 1.67
N ALA A 264 11.73 -25.98 0.75
CA ALA A 264 12.22 -26.22 -0.61
C ALA A 264 13.76 -26.25 -0.68
N GLY A 265 14.49 -26.03 0.44
CA GLY A 265 15.96 -26.04 0.48
C GLY A 265 16.62 -24.85 -0.23
N LEU A 266 15.83 -23.79 -0.53
CA LEU A 266 16.36 -22.56 -1.15
C LEU A 266 17.37 -21.89 -0.20
N PRO A 267 18.57 -21.52 -0.71
CA PRO A 267 19.50 -20.73 0.06
C PRO A 267 18.88 -19.41 0.49
N LEU A 268 18.98 -19.07 1.78
CA LEU A 268 18.49 -17.78 2.31
C LEU A 268 19.11 -16.57 1.58
N GLU A 269 20.29 -16.76 1.02
CA GLU A 269 20.99 -15.75 0.25
C GLU A 269 20.24 -15.38 -1.04
N GLU A 270 19.83 -16.38 -1.83
CA GLU A 270 19.07 -16.17 -3.08
C GLU A 270 17.71 -15.53 -2.80
N LEU A 271 17.01 -16.00 -1.77
CA LEU A 271 15.76 -15.40 -1.31
C LEU A 271 15.98 -13.94 -0.87
N GLY A 272 17.08 -13.65 -0.17
CA GLY A 272 17.45 -12.30 0.25
C GLY A 272 17.71 -11.36 -0.95
N GLN A 273 18.41 -11.84 -1.96
CA GLN A 273 18.65 -11.07 -3.21
C GLN A 273 17.34 -10.78 -3.96
N ALA A 274 16.47 -11.78 -4.11
CA ALA A 274 15.16 -11.59 -4.73
C ALA A 274 14.30 -10.59 -3.93
N ALA A 275 14.31 -10.67 -2.61
CA ALA A 275 13.58 -9.76 -1.73
C ALA A 275 14.09 -8.31 -1.84
N VAL A 276 15.40 -8.10 -1.90
CA VAL A 276 16.01 -6.78 -2.09
C VAL A 276 15.65 -6.22 -3.47
N ASN A 277 15.71 -7.03 -4.54
CA ASN A 277 15.32 -6.62 -5.87
C ASN A 277 13.84 -6.20 -5.96
N ALA A 278 12.93 -6.98 -5.38
CA ALA A 278 11.52 -6.64 -5.31
C ALA A 278 11.29 -5.33 -4.53
N HIS A 279 12.03 -5.11 -3.45
CA HIS A 279 11.99 -3.86 -2.68
C HIS A 279 12.50 -2.67 -3.50
N LEU A 280 13.62 -2.80 -4.19
CA LEU A 280 14.16 -1.76 -5.06
C LEU A 280 13.19 -1.41 -6.19
N LEU A 281 12.51 -2.41 -6.77
CA LEU A 281 11.46 -2.18 -7.77
C LEU A 281 10.31 -1.32 -7.21
N VAL A 282 9.87 -1.57 -5.97
CA VAL A 282 8.83 -0.75 -5.31
C VAL A 282 9.32 0.69 -5.10
N ILE A 283 10.56 0.89 -4.65
CA ILE A 283 11.14 2.23 -4.51
C ILE A 283 11.23 2.95 -5.86
N VAL A 284 11.78 2.28 -6.88
CA VAL A 284 11.92 2.83 -8.24
C VAL A 284 10.54 3.18 -8.81
N SER A 285 9.54 2.29 -8.66
CA SER A 285 8.19 2.57 -9.14
C SER A 285 7.58 3.81 -8.48
N SER A 286 7.83 4.02 -7.18
CA SER A 286 7.34 5.21 -6.47
C SER A 286 8.04 6.49 -6.93
N LEU A 287 9.35 6.44 -7.16
CA LEU A 287 10.13 7.58 -7.66
C LEU A 287 9.70 7.94 -9.08
N VAL A 288 9.62 6.95 -9.98
CA VAL A 288 9.19 7.14 -11.38
C VAL A 288 7.75 7.65 -11.42
N GLY A 289 6.82 7.04 -10.65
CA GLY A 289 5.44 7.48 -10.58
C GLY A 289 5.31 8.92 -10.09
N THR A 290 6.11 9.31 -9.09
CA THR A 290 6.13 10.69 -8.60
C THR A 290 6.68 11.64 -9.68
N ALA A 291 7.79 11.30 -10.34
CA ALA A 291 8.36 12.12 -11.41
C ALA A 291 7.37 12.32 -12.56
N LEU A 292 6.73 11.24 -13.04
CA LEU A 292 5.72 11.31 -14.09
C LEU A 292 4.51 12.16 -13.67
N SER A 293 4.06 12.04 -12.43
CA SER A 293 2.93 12.84 -11.93
C SER A 293 3.20 14.33 -11.89
N LEU A 294 4.46 14.74 -11.67
CA LEU A 294 4.88 16.13 -11.71
C LEU A 294 4.83 16.71 -13.14
N LEU A 295 5.07 15.88 -14.16
CA LEU A 295 4.99 16.29 -15.56
C LEU A 295 3.54 16.41 -16.04
N VAL A 296 2.63 15.56 -15.56
CA VAL A 296 1.22 15.54 -15.97
C VAL A 296 0.40 16.67 -15.31
N ALA A 297 0.77 17.06 -14.10
CA ALA A 297 0.08 18.09 -13.36
C ALA A 297 0.43 19.49 -13.92
N ARG A 298 -0.46 20.07 -14.70
CA ARG A 298 -0.31 21.47 -15.12
C ARG A 298 -0.27 22.38 -13.89
N PRO A 299 0.63 23.40 -13.85
CA PRO A 299 0.58 24.41 -12.80
C PRO A 299 -0.80 25.08 -12.85
N THR A 300 -1.56 25.02 -11.77
CA THR A 300 -2.73 25.87 -11.62
C THR A 300 -2.18 27.28 -11.39
N HIS A 301 -2.20 28.14 -12.41
CA HIS A 301 -2.02 29.57 -12.20
C HIS A 301 -3.12 30.00 -11.23
N HIS A 302 -2.78 30.29 -9.99
CA HIS A 302 -3.60 31.09 -9.12
C HIS A 302 -3.80 32.44 -9.85
N ARG A 303 -4.94 32.64 -10.47
CA ARG A 303 -5.39 34.00 -10.79
C ARG A 303 -5.64 34.67 -9.44
N SER A 304 -4.71 35.56 -9.11
CA SER A 304 -4.83 36.57 -8.05
C SER A 304 -6.05 37.45 -8.29
#